data_6567859aa395d86b92376eec546bfa94
#
_entry.id   6567859aa395d86b92376eec546bfa94
#
_cell.length_a   1.000
_cell.length_b   1.000
_cell.length_c   1.000
_cell.angle_alpha   90.00
_cell.angle_beta   90.00
_cell.angle_gamma   90.00
#
_symmetry.space_group_name_H-M   'P 1'
#
loop_
_entity.id
_entity.type
_entity.pdbx_description
1 polymer ?
#
loop_
_entity_poly.entity_id
_entity_poly.type
_entity_poly.pdbx_seq_one_letter_code
_entity_poly.pdbx_strand_id
1 'polypeptide(L)'
;MATPKTATRTRKSAEERREEIVAIAIAQFAVNGYKGTSTEAIAREAGISQPYLFRLFKTKRELFLTCFDVTHRRIADTFESAARGVPKSEALRAMGAGYLALLDDPNARLFQMQTYAACSDPVIQARVRDCYGELVKMVARRSGAKPAEVWRFFANGMLLNVTASLDLPAIADKEEWARAWTEPGTLIRGDE
;
A
#
# COMPACT_ATOMS: atom_id res chain seq x y z
N MET A 1 -51.88 -1.01 12.10
CA MET A 1 -50.71 -0.12 11.92
C MET A 1 -49.50 -0.78 12.59
N ALA A 2 -48.59 -1.29 11.79
CA ALA A 2 -47.38 -1.96 12.28
C ALA A 2 -46.27 -0.92 12.43
N THR A 3 -45.72 -0.77 13.64
CA THR A 3 -44.58 0.09 13.96
C THR A 3 -43.30 -0.49 13.31
N PRO A 4 -42.47 0.31 12.63
CA PRO A 4 -41.22 -0.19 12.06
C PRO A 4 -40.23 -0.52 13.18
N LYS A 5 -39.71 -1.76 13.19
CA LYS A 5 -38.59 -2.19 14.04
C LYS A 5 -37.36 -1.34 13.69
N THR A 6 -36.94 -0.52 14.62
CA THR A 6 -35.66 0.19 14.58
C THR A 6 -34.53 -0.86 14.54
N ALA A 7 -33.81 -0.94 13.43
CA ALA A 7 -32.64 -1.81 13.29
C ALA A 7 -31.60 -1.40 14.35
N THR A 8 -31.32 -2.28 15.27
CA THR A 8 -30.33 -2.11 16.33
C THR A 8 -28.96 -2.09 15.63
N ARG A 9 -28.36 -0.90 15.49
CA ARG A 9 -26.99 -0.72 14.97
C ARG A 9 -26.03 -1.41 15.92
N THR A 10 -25.54 -2.58 15.52
CA THR A 10 -24.58 -3.35 16.30
C THR A 10 -23.38 -2.46 16.62
N ARG A 11 -23.05 -2.33 17.91
CA ARG A 11 -21.93 -1.51 18.38
C ARG A 11 -20.64 -2.17 17.92
N LYS A 12 -19.92 -1.56 16.94
CA LYS A 12 -18.62 -2.01 16.47
C LYS A 12 -17.64 -2.17 17.64
N SER A 13 -16.80 -3.17 17.60
CA SER A 13 -15.69 -3.32 18.53
C SER A 13 -14.70 -2.15 18.42
N ALA A 14 -13.85 -1.97 19.43
CA ALA A 14 -12.82 -0.95 19.39
C ALA A 14 -11.82 -1.20 18.24
N GLU A 15 -11.54 -2.47 17.95
CA GLU A 15 -10.64 -2.87 16.85
C GLU A 15 -11.26 -2.56 15.48
N GLU A 16 -12.50 -2.99 15.23
CA GLU A 16 -13.22 -2.67 13.98
C GLU A 16 -13.29 -1.15 13.74
N ARG A 17 -13.47 -0.37 14.80
CA ARG A 17 -13.48 1.09 14.71
C ARG A 17 -12.09 1.64 14.35
N ARG A 18 -11.02 1.06 14.91
CA ARG A 18 -9.66 1.45 14.62
C ARG A 18 -9.30 1.16 13.16
N GLU A 19 -9.68 -0.01 12.66
CA GLU A 19 -9.49 -0.41 11.25
C GLU A 19 -10.23 0.52 10.29
N GLU A 20 -11.48 0.87 10.58
CA GLU A 20 -12.27 1.83 9.79
C GLU A 20 -11.60 3.20 9.70
N ILE A 21 -11.10 3.72 10.83
CA ILE A 21 -10.38 5.00 10.87
C ILE A 21 -9.09 4.92 10.05
N VAL A 22 -8.35 3.82 10.13
CA VAL A 22 -7.14 3.61 9.36
C VAL A 22 -7.42 3.58 7.86
N ALA A 23 -8.49 2.90 7.42
CA ALA A 23 -8.89 2.87 6.01
C ALA A 23 -9.23 4.27 5.47
N ILE A 24 -10.00 5.06 6.24
CA ILE A 24 -10.31 6.46 5.91
C ILE A 24 -9.02 7.31 5.86
N ALA A 25 -8.13 7.13 6.83
CA ALA A 25 -6.88 7.87 6.90
C ALA A 25 -5.96 7.55 5.71
N ILE A 26 -5.89 6.28 5.27
CA ILE A 26 -5.15 5.88 4.06
C ILE A 26 -5.67 6.65 2.85
N ALA A 27 -7.00 6.70 2.64
CA ALA A 27 -7.60 7.43 1.52
C ALA A 27 -7.29 8.92 1.57
N GLN A 28 -7.40 9.54 2.74
CA GLN A 28 -7.10 10.96 2.94
C GLN A 28 -5.61 11.28 2.73
N PHE A 29 -4.71 10.46 3.25
CA PHE A 29 -3.27 10.61 3.05
C PHE A 29 -2.86 10.33 1.60
N ALA A 30 -3.52 9.40 0.91
CA ALA A 30 -3.27 9.10 -0.49
C ALA A 30 -3.45 10.33 -1.38
N VAL A 31 -4.52 11.09 -1.16
CA VAL A 31 -4.85 12.28 -1.96
C VAL A 31 -4.07 13.52 -1.53
N ASN A 32 -3.98 13.78 -0.22
CA ASN A 32 -3.49 15.05 0.32
C ASN A 32 -2.06 15.00 0.84
N GLY A 33 -1.44 13.81 0.90
CA GLY A 33 -0.12 13.60 1.49
C GLY A 33 -0.08 13.79 2.99
N TYR A 34 1.08 13.50 3.59
CA TYR A 34 1.27 13.63 5.03
C TYR A 34 1.05 15.06 5.53
N LYS A 35 1.61 16.06 4.84
CA LYS A 35 1.51 17.46 5.28
C LYS A 35 0.11 18.05 5.08
N GLY A 36 -0.50 17.81 3.91
CA GLY A 36 -1.77 18.41 3.51
C GLY A 36 -3.02 17.80 4.16
N THR A 37 -2.95 16.57 4.66
CA THR A 37 -4.10 15.90 5.29
C THR A 37 -4.48 16.56 6.62
N SER A 38 -5.76 16.86 6.81
CA SER A 38 -6.32 17.34 8.08
C SER A 38 -6.83 16.18 8.94
N THR A 39 -6.39 16.10 10.18
CA THR A 39 -6.91 15.13 11.17
C THR A 39 -8.37 15.39 11.54
N GLU A 40 -8.82 16.63 11.42
CA GLU A 40 -10.22 17.00 11.58
C GLU A 40 -11.08 16.43 10.45
N ALA A 41 -10.59 16.50 9.20
CA ALA A 41 -11.28 15.90 8.05
C ALA A 41 -11.41 14.38 8.21
N ILE A 42 -10.34 13.68 8.63
CA ILE A 42 -10.38 12.25 8.94
C ILE A 42 -11.40 11.95 10.03
N ALA A 43 -11.40 12.69 11.13
CA ALA A 43 -12.33 12.49 12.24
C ALA A 43 -13.79 12.70 11.80
N ARG A 44 -14.06 13.75 11.01
CA ARG A 44 -15.39 14.04 10.47
C ARG A 44 -15.88 12.91 9.55
N GLU A 45 -15.04 12.42 8.65
CA GLU A 45 -15.40 11.33 7.74
C GLU A 45 -15.63 10.01 8.49
N ALA A 46 -14.86 9.74 9.55
CA ALA A 46 -15.04 8.59 10.42
C ALA A 46 -16.24 8.73 11.38
N GLY A 47 -16.94 9.88 11.41
CA GLY A 47 -18.07 10.13 12.31
C GLY A 47 -17.67 10.16 13.79
N ILE A 48 -16.46 10.67 14.09
CA ILE A 48 -15.91 10.80 15.44
C ILE A 48 -15.44 12.23 15.72
N SER A 49 -15.20 12.55 16.99
CA SER A 49 -14.53 13.81 17.34
C SER A 49 -13.01 13.72 17.15
N GLN A 50 -12.39 14.83 16.79
CA GLN A 50 -10.91 14.88 16.68
C GLN A 50 -10.19 14.55 18.02
N PRO A 51 -10.66 14.97 19.20
CA PRO A 51 -10.09 14.50 20.46
C PRO A 51 -10.15 12.97 20.64
N TYR A 52 -11.22 12.34 20.15
CA TYR A 52 -11.31 10.87 20.18
C TYR A 52 -10.31 10.23 19.23
N LEU A 53 -10.07 10.80 18.04
CA LEU A 53 -9.02 10.36 17.13
C LEU A 53 -7.65 10.40 17.80
N PHE A 54 -7.32 11.49 18.50
CA PHE A 54 -6.04 11.61 19.20
C PHE A 54 -5.92 10.73 20.46
N ARG A 55 -7.03 10.31 21.04
CA ARG A 55 -7.01 9.28 22.08
C ARG A 55 -6.58 7.92 21.53
N LEU A 56 -6.89 7.61 20.26
CA LEU A 56 -6.54 6.35 19.59
C LEU A 56 -5.14 6.36 18.98
N PHE A 57 -4.68 7.50 18.47
CA PHE A 57 -3.46 7.63 17.68
C PHE A 57 -2.56 8.79 18.11
N LYS A 58 -2.62 9.22 19.32
CA LYS A 58 -1.83 10.31 19.98
C LYS A 58 -1.42 11.49 19.08
N THR A 59 -0.88 11.24 17.87
CA THR A 59 -0.44 12.25 16.89
C THR A 59 -0.81 11.88 15.48
N LYS A 60 -0.85 12.87 14.56
CA LYS A 60 -0.99 12.64 13.11
C LYS A 60 0.10 11.72 12.56
N ARG A 61 1.34 11.83 13.08
CA ARG A 61 2.45 10.96 12.69
C ARG A 61 2.20 9.51 13.09
N GLU A 62 1.72 9.27 14.29
CA GLU A 62 1.37 7.91 14.75
C GLU A 62 0.27 7.30 13.89
N LEU A 63 -0.77 8.06 13.55
CA LEU A 63 -1.81 7.63 12.62
C LEU A 63 -1.22 7.29 11.25
N PHE A 64 -0.36 8.15 10.69
CA PHE A 64 0.30 7.91 9.41
C PHE A 64 1.17 6.64 9.44
N LEU A 65 1.95 6.46 10.49
CA LEU A 65 2.77 5.25 10.66
C LEU A 65 1.92 3.99 10.84
N THR A 66 0.77 4.08 11.51
CA THR A 66 -0.19 2.97 11.58
C THR A 66 -0.73 2.61 10.19
N CYS A 67 -1.08 3.60 9.37
CA CYS A 67 -1.50 3.39 7.98
C CYS A 67 -0.38 2.73 7.17
N PHE A 68 0.86 3.19 7.32
CA PHE A 68 2.03 2.60 6.69
C PHE A 68 2.22 1.13 7.11
N ASP A 69 2.17 0.84 8.40
CA ASP A 69 2.35 -0.53 8.90
C ASP A 69 1.29 -1.49 8.35
N VAL A 70 0.04 -1.05 8.20
CA VAL A 70 -1.05 -1.84 7.61
C VAL A 70 -0.80 -2.11 6.12
N THR A 71 -0.50 -1.08 5.34
CA THR A 71 -0.27 -1.22 3.89
C THR A 71 1.00 -2.01 3.59
N HIS A 72 2.08 -1.76 4.33
CA HIS A 72 3.35 -2.48 4.19
C HIS A 72 3.22 -3.97 4.56
N ARG A 73 2.51 -4.28 5.64
CA ARG A 73 2.23 -5.67 6.03
C ARG A 73 1.45 -6.41 4.95
N ARG A 74 0.44 -5.77 4.34
CA ARG A 74 -0.32 -6.35 3.22
C ARG A 74 0.59 -6.74 2.06
N ILE A 75 1.59 -5.91 1.73
CA ILE A 75 2.59 -6.23 0.69
C ILE A 75 3.45 -7.43 1.13
N ALA A 76 3.98 -7.42 2.35
CA ALA A 76 4.81 -8.49 2.88
C ALA A 76 4.06 -9.82 2.92
N ASP A 77 2.82 -9.84 3.40
CA ASP A 77 1.96 -11.03 3.46
C ASP A 77 1.64 -11.56 2.06
N THR A 78 1.44 -10.67 1.09
CA THR A 78 1.23 -11.04 -0.31
C THR A 78 2.47 -11.73 -0.88
N PHE A 79 3.66 -11.19 -0.66
CA PHE A 79 4.91 -11.79 -1.12
C PHE A 79 5.17 -13.15 -0.44
N GLU A 80 4.99 -13.22 0.88
CA GLU A 80 5.14 -14.48 1.63
C GLU A 80 4.16 -15.55 1.12
N SER A 81 2.90 -15.19 0.89
CA SER A 81 1.87 -16.10 0.39
C SER A 81 2.16 -16.56 -1.03
N ALA A 82 2.56 -15.66 -1.91
CA ALA A 82 2.87 -15.95 -3.30
C ALA A 82 4.09 -16.88 -3.44
N ALA A 83 5.08 -16.73 -2.55
CA ALA A 83 6.29 -17.58 -2.56
C ALA A 83 6.10 -18.92 -1.84
N ARG A 84 4.97 -19.17 -1.20
CA ARG A 84 4.72 -20.40 -0.45
C ARG A 84 4.53 -21.60 -1.38
N GLY A 85 5.36 -22.64 -1.22
CA GLY A 85 5.29 -23.84 -2.04
C GLY A 85 5.81 -23.68 -3.47
N VAL A 86 6.40 -22.53 -3.81
CA VAL A 86 6.98 -22.24 -5.12
C VAL A 86 8.49 -22.47 -5.06
N PRO A 87 9.11 -23.06 -6.11
CA PRO A 87 10.57 -23.14 -6.20
C PRO A 87 11.24 -21.76 -6.09
N LYS A 88 12.43 -21.70 -5.46
CA LYS A 88 13.15 -20.43 -5.29
C LYS A 88 13.36 -19.65 -6.58
N SER A 89 13.68 -20.34 -7.68
CA SER A 89 13.85 -19.77 -9.02
C SER A 89 12.60 -19.07 -9.59
N GLU A 90 11.41 -19.43 -9.09
CA GLU A 90 10.13 -18.84 -9.52
C GLU A 90 9.56 -17.83 -8.52
N ALA A 91 10.17 -17.71 -7.34
CA ALA A 91 9.62 -16.93 -6.25
C ALA A 91 9.49 -15.43 -6.60
N LEU A 92 10.47 -14.82 -7.27
CA LEU A 92 10.37 -13.41 -7.71
C LEU A 92 9.20 -13.18 -8.64
N ARG A 93 8.99 -14.10 -9.62
CA ARG A 93 7.87 -14.03 -10.56
C ARG A 93 6.53 -14.16 -9.84
N ALA A 94 6.42 -15.11 -8.91
CA ALA A 94 5.22 -15.31 -8.12
C ALA A 94 4.89 -14.10 -7.24
N MET A 95 5.89 -13.54 -6.54
CA MET A 95 5.73 -12.32 -5.74
C MET A 95 5.32 -11.14 -6.61
N GLY A 96 5.93 -10.97 -7.80
CA GLY A 96 5.56 -9.91 -8.75
C GLY A 96 4.11 -10.03 -9.23
N ALA A 97 3.67 -11.24 -9.57
CA ALA A 97 2.28 -11.49 -9.95
C ALA A 97 1.30 -11.18 -8.80
N GLY A 98 1.65 -11.55 -7.57
CA GLY A 98 0.85 -11.18 -6.39
C GLY A 98 0.80 -9.67 -6.16
N TYR A 99 1.88 -8.95 -6.45
CA TYR A 99 1.92 -7.50 -6.30
C TYR A 99 1.00 -6.77 -7.27
N LEU A 100 0.84 -7.26 -8.50
CA LEU A 100 -0.05 -6.66 -9.48
C LEU A 100 -1.48 -6.51 -8.95
N ALA A 101 -1.99 -7.53 -8.24
CA ALA A 101 -3.32 -7.47 -7.64
C ALA A 101 -3.48 -6.39 -6.56
N LEU A 102 -2.38 -5.94 -5.92
CA LEU A 102 -2.42 -4.85 -4.95
C LEU A 102 -2.54 -3.48 -5.61
N LEU A 103 -2.13 -3.35 -6.87
CA LEU A 103 -2.19 -2.08 -7.62
C LEU A 103 -3.63 -1.68 -7.98
N ASP A 104 -4.58 -2.61 -7.93
CA ASP A 104 -6.01 -2.35 -8.16
C ASP A 104 -6.64 -1.47 -7.09
N ASP A 105 -6.03 -1.37 -5.91
CA ASP A 105 -6.44 -0.46 -4.85
C ASP A 105 -5.75 0.91 -5.02
N PRO A 106 -6.43 1.92 -5.59
CA PRO A 106 -5.81 3.21 -5.90
C PRO A 106 -5.37 3.96 -4.64
N ASN A 107 -6.07 3.79 -3.52
CA ASN A 107 -5.73 4.46 -2.26
C ASN A 107 -4.45 3.86 -1.66
N ALA A 108 -4.32 2.54 -1.63
CA ALA A 108 -3.11 1.88 -1.14
C ALA A 108 -1.90 2.22 -2.01
N ARG A 109 -2.06 2.20 -3.35
CA ARG A 109 -1.02 2.56 -4.32
C ARG A 109 -0.55 4.00 -4.14
N LEU A 110 -1.47 4.96 -4.15
CA LEU A 110 -1.13 6.38 -3.98
C LEU A 110 -0.54 6.65 -2.59
N PHE A 111 -1.07 6.02 -1.54
CA PHE A 111 -0.53 6.15 -0.19
C PHE A 111 0.91 5.64 -0.10
N GLN A 112 1.25 4.56 -0.81
CA GLN A 112 2.64 4.09 -0.90
C GLN A 112 3.56 5.17 -1.48
N MET A 113 3.16 5.86 -2.54
CA MET A 113 3.92 6.97 -3.12
C MET A 113 4.06 8.14 -2.14
N GLN A 114 2.97 8.49 -1.44
CA GLN A 114 2.97 9.53 -0.40
C GLN A 114 3.85 9.17 0.81
N THR A 115 4.01 7.88 1.09
CA THR A 115 4.91 7.42 2.17
C THR A 115 6.35 7.79 1.87
N TYR A 116 6.82 7.62 0.64
CA TYR A 116 8.18 8.04 0.25
C TYR A 116 8.34 9.56 0.26
N ALA A 117 7.33 10.29 -0.19
CA ALA A 117 7.33 11.77 -0.11
C ALA A 117 7.37 12.29 1.34
N ALA A 118 6.80 11.52 2.29
CA ALA A 118 6.80 11.86 3.72
C ALA A 118 8.14 11.58 4.43
N CYS A 119 9.11 10.93 3.78
CA CYS A 119 10.43 10.62 4.35
C CYS A 119 11.31 11.87 4.60
N SER A 120 10.81 13.06 4.31
CA SER A 120 11.38 14.31 4.83
C SER A 120 11.23 14.45 6.37
N ASP A 121 10.30 13.70 7.00
CA ASP A 121 10.22 13.55 8.46
C ASP A 121 11.16 12.41 8.90
N PRO A 122 12.17 12.67 9.77
CA PRO A 122 13.18 11.68 10.12
C PRO A 122 12.61 10.43 10.81
N VAL A 123 11.52 10.56 11.57
CA VAL A 123 10.88 9.42 12.26
C VAL A 123 10.16 8.52 11.25
N ILE A 124 9.44 9.13 10.29
CA ILE A 124 8.82 8.37 9.20
C ILE A 124 9.89 7.70 8.36
N GLN A 125 10.95 8.43 7.98
CA GLN A 125 12.05 7.89 7.19
C GLN A 125 12.70 6.67 7.86
N ALA A 126 13.00 6.75 9.16
CA ALA A 126 13.60 5.64 9.90
C ALA A 126 12.70 4.40 9.84
N ARG A 127 11.40 4.56 10.18
CA ARG A 127 10.45 3.45 10.15
C ARG A 127 10.30 2.82 8.78
N VAL A 128 10.15 3.65 7.74
CA VAL A 128 10.01 3.18 6.35
C VAL A 128 11.25 2.43 5.90
N ARG A 129 12.46 2.95 6.18
CA ARG A 129 13.73 2.31 5.84
C ARG A 129 13.89 0.94 6.51
N ASP A 130 13.55 0.84 7.81
CA ASP A 130 13.67 -0.42 8.55
C ASP A 130 12.72 -1.48 7.95
N CYS A 131 11.45 -1.14 7.74
CA CYS A 131 10.47 -2.04 7.14
C CYS A 131 10.83 -2.44 5.71
N TYR A 132 11.30 -1.48 4.90
CA TYR A 132 11.75 -1.75 3.54
C TYR A 132 12.95 -2.71 3.52
N GLY A 133 13.91 -2.51 4.44
CA GLY A 133 15.06 -3.40 4.61
C GLY A 133 14.65 -4.83 4.97
N GLU A 134 13.68 -5.00 5.86
CA GLU A 134 13.16 -6.34 6.21
C GLU A 134 12.45 -6.99 5.02
N LEU A 135 11.69 -6.22 4.24
CA LEU A 135 11.05 -6.73 3.03
C LEU A 135 12.08 -7.20 1.99
N VAL A 136 13.14 -6.41 1.74
CA VAL A 136 14.25 -6.77 0.85
C VAL A 136 14.93 -8.07 1.31
N LYS A 137 15.24 -8.20 2.60
CA LYS A 137 15.84 -9.41 3.18
C LYS A 137 14.91 -10.62 3.02
N MET A 138 13.61 -10.43 3.21
CA MET A 138 12.62 -11.49 3.05
C MET A 138 12.56 -11.98 1.60
N VAL A 139 12.47 -11.07 0.63
CA VAL A 139 12.47 -11.39 -0.80
C VAL A 139 13.75 -12.14 -1.20
N ALA A 140 14.92 -11.66 -0.76
CA ALA A 140 16.21 -12.32 -1.02
C ALA A 140 16.25 -13.75 -0.46
N ARG A 141 15.80 -13.96 0.78
CA ARG A 141 15.76 -15.30 1.40
C ARG A 141 14.80 -16.24 0.67
N ARG A 142 13.62 -15.76 0.29
CA ARG A 142 12.59 -16.59 -0.36
C ARG A 142 12.99 -17.00 -1.77
N SER A 143 13.59 -16.09 -2.52
CA SER A 143 14.00 -16.33 -3.91
C SER A 143 15.38 -16.96 -4.05
N GLY A 144 16.30 -16.73 -3.12
CA GLY A 144 17.70 -17.06 -3.28
C GLY A 144 18.37 -16.28 -4.41
N ALA A 145 17.74 -15.21 -4.90
CA ALA A 145 18.19 -14.38 -5.98
C ALA A 145 19.45 -13.56 -5.61
N LYS A 146 20.25 -13.22 -6.60
CA LYS A 146 21.42 -12.35 -6.44
C LYS A 146 20.98 -10.91 -6.09
N PRO A 147 21.82 -10.11 -5.43
CA PRO A 147 21.47 -8.73 -5.07
C PRO A 147 20.95 -7.87 -6.24
N ALA A 148 21.54 -8.02 -7.43
CA ALA A 148 21.11 -7.29 -8.63
C ALA A 148 19.70 -7.68 -9.12
N GLU A 149 19.29 -8.95 -8.95
CA GLU A 149 17.96 -9.43 -9.32
C GLU A 149 16.91 -8.93 -8.32
N VAL A 150 17.26 -8.96 -7.03
CA VAL A 150 16.40 -8.38 -5.98
C VAL A 150 16.22 -6.88 -6.20
N TRP A 151 17.32 -6.17 -6.54
CA TRP A 151 17.24 -4.72 -6.86
C TRP A 151 16.31 -4.46 -8.05
N ARG A 152 16.43 -5.23 -9.15
CA ARG A 152 15.55 -5.12 -10.32
C ARG A 152 14.08 -5.40 -9.96
N PHE A 153 13.85 -6.41 -9.15
CA PHE A 153 12.49 -6.72 -8.66
C PHE A 153 11.83 -5.52 -7.99
N PHE A 154 12.54 -4.84 -7.09
CA PHE A 154 12.02 -3.64 -6.43
C PHE A 154 11.93 -2.42 -7.37
N ALA A 155 12.88 -2.25 -8.28
CA ALA A 155 12.84 -1.20 -9.29
C ALA A 155 11.61 -1.36 -10.21
N ASN A 156 11.35 -2.57 -10.69
CA ASN A 156 10.16 -2.89 -11.49
C ASN A 156 8.87 -2.66 -10.69
N GLY A 157 8.81 -3.09 -9.42
CA GLY A 157 7.69 -2.83 -8.53
C GLY A 157 7.39 -1.33 -8.37
N MET A 158 8.43 -0.49 -8.26
CA MET A 158 8.25 0.96 -8.21
C MET A 158 7.74 1.51 -9.55
N LEU A 159 8.27 1.03 -10.68
CA LEU A 159 7.79 1.45 -12.00
C LEU A 159 6.32 1.05 -12.21
N LEU A 160 5.90 -0.11 -11.73
CA LEU A 160 4.49 -0.54 -11.75
C LEU A 160 3.57 0.44 -11.00
N ASN A 161 4.00 0.96 -9.83
CA ASN A 161 3.22 2.00 -9.14
C ASN A 161 3.09 3.27 -9.98
N VAL A 162 4.16 3.70 -10.64
CA VAL A 162 4.14 4.89 -11.51
C VAL A 162 3.20 4.65 -12.70
N THR A 163 3.36 3.57 -13.44
CA THR A 163 2.56 3.26 -14.64
C THR A 163 1.07 3.11 -14.31
N ALA A 164 0.76 2.44 -13.20
CA ALA A 164 -0.62 2.30 -12.72
C ALA A 164 -1.21 3.65 -12.26
N SER A 165 -0.38 4.55 -11.68
CA SER A 165 -0.84 5.88 -11.27
C SER A 165 -1.05 6.83 -12.45
N LEU A 166 -0.35 6.60 -13.56
CA LEU A 166 -0.53 7.33 -14.82
C LEU A 166 -1.69 6.81 -15.67
N ASP A 167 -2.33 5.70 -15.27
CA ASP A 167 -3.41 5.03 -16.01
C ASP A 167 -3.01 4.77 -17.48
N LEU A 168 -1.81 4.20 -17.69
CA LEU A 168 -1.30 3.91 -19.03
C LEU A 168 -2.25 3.07 -19.89
N PRO A 169 -3.02 2.10 -19.34
CA PRO A 169 -4.01 1.38 -20.13
C PRO A 169 -5.01 2.29 -20.87
N ALA A 170 -5.38 3.43 -20.30
CA ALA A 170 -6.31 4.38 -20.93
C ALA A 170 -5.77 5.03 -22.22
N ILE A 171 -4.46 5.01 -22.44
CA ILE A 171 -3.81 5.59 -23.62
C ILE A 171 -3.07 4.57 -24.49
N ALA A 172 -3.04 3.28 -24.08
CA ALA A 172 -2.28 2.24 -24.76
C ALA A 172 -2.71 2.01 -26.22
N ASP A 173 -3.96 2.30 -26.58
CA ASP A 173 -4.47 2.20 -27.96
C ASP A 173 -3.94 3.32 -28.86
N LYS A 174 -3.51 4.45 -28.28
CA LYS A 174 -3.09 5.65 -29.00
C LYS A 174 -1.58 5.83 -28.96
N GLU A 175 -0.93 5.34 -27.93
CA GLU A 175 0.48 5.58 -27.63
C GLU A 175 1.24 4.26 -27.59
N GLU A 176 2.16 4.04 -28.53
CA GLU A 176 2.93 2.82 -28.65
C GLU A 176 3.79 2.54 -27.39
N TRP A 177 4.43 3.58 -26.85
CA TRP A 177 5.21 3.44 -25.63
C TRP A 177 4.37 3.00 -24.41
N ALA A 178 3.14 3.51 -24.28
CA ALA A 178 2.24 3.13 -23.20
C ALA A 178 1.80 1.67 -23.37
N ARG A 179 1.49 1.24 -24.60
CA ARG A 179 1.18 -0.16 -24.92
C ARG A 179 2.33 -1.08 -24.54
N ALA A 180 3.55 -0.75 -24.98
CA ALA A 180 4.74 -1.54 -24.69
C ALA A 180 4.98 -1.72 -23.17
N TRP A 181 4.61 -0.75 -22.35
CA TRP A 181 4.79 -0.79 -20.90
C TRP A 181 3.62 -1.47 -20.15
N THR A 182 2.48 -1.64 -20.80
CA THR A 182 1.31 -2.33 -20.23
C THR A 182 1.22 -3.80 -20.65
N GLU A 183 2.02 -4.25 -21.62
CA GLU A 183 2.03 -5.64 -22.05
C GLU A 183 2.51 -6.57 -20.94
N PRO A 184 1.79 -7.70 -20.71
CA PRO A 184 2.19 -8.70 -19.72
C PRO A 184 3.60 -9.23 -20.03
N GLY A 185 4.52 -9.03 -19.11
CA GLY A 185 5.89 -9.54 -19.23
C GLY A 185 6.96 -8.48 -19.53
N THR A 186 6.63 -7.28 -20.02
CA THR A 186 7.63 -6.22 -20.29
C THR A 186 8.40 -5.82 -19.04
N LEU A 187 7.72 -5.70 -17.88
CA LEU A 187 8.35 -5.32 -16.59
C LEU A 187 8.85 -6.54 -15.78
N ILE A 188 8.45 -7.75 -16.16
CA ILE A 188 8.80 -8.99 -15.45
C ILE A 188 9.93 -9.75 -16.18
N ARG A 189 10.09 -9.53 -17.48
CA ARG A 189 11.20 -10.08 -18.28
C ARG A 189 12.42 -9.18 -18.14
N GLY A 190 13.22 -9.46 -17.12
CA GLY A 190 14.60 -9.01 -17.08
C GLY A 190 15.45 -10.03 -17.83
N ASP A 191 15.26 -10.16 -19.13
CA ASP A 191 16.05 -11.04 -19.98
C ASP A 191 17.16 -10.24 -20.66
N GLU A 192 18.39 -10.76 -20.43
CA GLU A 192 19.70 -10.52 -21.05
C GLU A 192 20.54 -9.40 -20.47
#